data_50226fe6ab5258482468060b18b1cd74
#
_entry.id   50226fe6ab5258482468060b18b1cd74
#
_cell.length_a   1.000
_cell.length_b   1.000
_cell.length_c   1.000
_cell.angle_alpha   90.00
_cell.angle_beta   90.00
_cell.angle_gamma   90.00
#
_symmetry.space_group_name_H-M   'P 1'
#
loop_
_entity.id
_entity.type
_entity.pdbx_description
1 polymer ?
#
loop_
_entity_poly.entity_id
_entity_poly.type
_entity_poly.pdbx_seq_one_letter_code
_entity_poly.pdbx_strand_id
1 'polypeptide(L)'
;VHFEVTILGCGAATPTLQHAPTSQAINWQGKWILLDCGEGLQTNLRKFKIPLQKIELICISHLHGDHVLGLIGLLGSMNLFGRKRLLKIAGPSAIVEYVTRSLELTHTHIRFPIEFIDCNGLGDEAVITWGENTVRAFPVKHRIPAYGFNFLHCPRIHRLRKDSIDAQGLQRSEILKLKAGEDVVRDNGEILRVQDHCEPLKPAIHYVYSGDTRPCDAVRTAAKHADVLYHESTFLHDLSATAKSTGHSTAQQAAILGS
;
A
#
# COMPACT_ATOMS: atom_id res chain seq x y z
N VAL A 1 14.53 -6.40 -3.49
CA VAL A 1 13.20 -5.84 -3.76
C VAL A 1 13.29 -4.34 -3.57
N HIS A 2 12.80 -3.55 -4.54
CA HIS A 2 12.70 -2.11 -4.39
C HIS A 2 11.32 -1.78 -3.81
N PHE A 3 11.31 -1.22 -2.61
CA PHE A 3 10.13 -0.72 -1.92
C PHE A 3 10.48 0.63 -1.30
N GLU A 4 9.83 1.67 -1.76
CA GLU A 4 10.09 3.06 -1.36
C GLU A 4 8.77 3.76 -1.04
N VAL A 5 8.71 4.42 0.11
CA VAL A 5 7.57 5.24 0.52
C VAL A 5 7.98 6.70 0.51
N THR A 6 7.27 7.51 -0.26
CA THR A 6 7.44 8.96 -0.30
C THR A 6 6.24 9.63 0.38
N ILE A 7 6.47 10.33 1.48
CA ILE A 7 5.44 11.13 2.15
C ILE A 7 5.21 12.40 1.35
N LEU A 8 4.04 12.55 0.77
CA LEU A 8 3.64 13.71 -0.04
C LEU A 8 2.95 14.78 0.80
N GLY A 9 2.30 14.37 1.87
CA GLY A 9 1.65 15.22 2.85
C GLY A 9 1.37 14.43 4.12
N CYS A 10 1.42 15.11 5.27
CA CYS A 10 1.15 14.55 6.60
C CYS A 10 0.40 15.54 7.50
N GLY A 11 -0.15 16.62 6.94
CA GLY A 11 -0.96 17.59 7.66
C GLY A 11 -2.37 17.06 7.91
N ALA A 12 -2.93 17.34 9.09
CA ALA A 12 -4.30 17.01 9.45
C ALA A 12 -5.25 18.16 9.06
N ALA A 13 -6.41 17.79 8.53
CA ALA A 13 -7.56 18.64 8.20
C ALA A 13 -7.28 19.76 7.18
N THR A 14 -6.47 20.75 7.52
CA THR A 14 -6.33 21.98 6.71
C THR A 14 -4.95 22.06 6.08
N PRO A 15 -4.84 22.27 4.75
CA PRO A 15 -3.54 22.50 4.10
C PRO A 15 -2.90 23.81 4.63
N THR A 16 -1.60 23.79 4.80
CA THR A 16 -0.82 24.99 5.14
C THR A 16 0.22 25.24 4.06
N LEU A 17 0.92 26.38 4.11
CA LEU A 17 2.02 26.66 3.19
C LEU A 17 3.17 25.66 3.33
N GLN A 18 3.33 25.01 4.48
CA GLN A 18 4.43 24.11 4.79
C GLN A 18 4.01 22.64 4.74
N HIS A 19 2.75 22.33 5.04
CA HIS A 19 2.24 20.96 5.15
C HIS A 19 1.00 20.75 4.28
N ALA A 20 1.09 19.84 3.35
CA ALA A 20 -0.05 19.35 2.59
C ALA A 20 -0.82 18.29 3.40
N PRO A 21 -2.13 18.13 3.15
CA PRO A 21 -2.94 17.07 3.71
C PRO A 21 -2.40 15.67 3.36
N THR A 22 -2.90 14.69 4.09
CA THR A 22 -2.39 13.33 4.06
C THR A 22 -2.37 12.72 2.66
N SER A 23 -1.19 12.32 2.24
CA SER A 23 -0.99 11.50 1.03
C SER A 23 0.41 10.90 0.99
N GLN A 24 0.52 9.68 0.47
CA GLN A 24 1.79 9.01 0.28
C GLN A 24 1.83 8.33 -1.09
N ALA A 25 3.04 8.16 -1.63
CA ALA A 25 3.27 7.37 -2.83
C ALA A 25 4.24 6.25 -2.54
N ILE A 26 3.88 5.03 -2.93
CA ILE A 26 4.71 3.85 -2.79
C ILE A 26 5.18 3.42 -4.18
N ASN A 27 6.48 3.32 -4.35
CA ASN A 27 7.08 2.64 -5.50
C ASN A 27 7.47 1.22 -5.09
N TRP A 28 6.72 0.25 -5.57
CA TRP A 28 6.96 -1.14 -5.27
C TRP A 28 7.29 -1.93 -6.53
N GLN A 29 8.58 -2.16 -6.75
CA GLN A 29 9.07 -2.85 -7.96
C GLN A 29 8.60 -2.21 -9.27
N GLY A 30 8.51 -0.88 -9.30
CA GLY A 30 8.07 -0.12 -10.47
C GLY A 30 6.55 0.08 -10.59
N LYS A 31 5.74 -0.55 -9.73
CA LYS A 31 4.30 -0.24 -9.56
C LYS A 31 4.16 0.92 -8.59
N TRP A 32 3.38 1.90 -8.97
CA TRP A 32 3.08 3.04 -8.13
C TRP A 32 1.71 2.90 -7.49
N ILE A 33 1.67 3.08 -6.17
CA ILE A 33 0.45 3.02 -5.36
C ILE A 33 0.36 4.34 -4.59
N LEU A 34 -0.84 4.92 -4.51
CA LEU A 34 -1.11 6.06 -3.64
C LEU A 34 -1.87 5.62 -2.40
N LEU A 35 -1.52 6.20 -1.27
CA LEU A 35 -2.28 6.16 -0.03
C LEU A 35 -2.83 7.55 0.24
N ASP A 36 -4.12 7.67 0.24
CA ASP A 36 -4.92 8.88 0.33
C ASP A 36 -4.59 9.94 -0.74
N CYS A 37 -5.51 10.83 -0.94
CA CYS A 37 -5.46 11.85 -1.98
C CYS A 37 -5.91 13.20 -1.41
N GLY A 38 -5.14 13.75 -0.49
CA GLY A 38 -5.41 15.05 0.09
C GLY A 38 -5.33 16.18 -0.93
N GLU A 39 -5.85 17.33 -0.58
CA GLU A 39 -5.82 18.54 -1.41
C GLU A 39 -4.36 18.90 -1.79
N GLY A 40 -4.15 19.36 -3.01
CA GLY A 40 -2.81 19.71 -3.51
C GLY A 40 -1.92 18.52 -3.90
N LEU A 41 -2.39 17.27 -3.79
CA LEU A 41 -1.66 16.05 -4.13
C LEU A 41 -0.94 16.14 -5.47
N GLN A 42 -1.59 16.65 -6.52
CA GLN A 42 -1.00 16.72 -7.87
C GLN A 42 0.25 17.59 -7.94
N THR A 43 0.29 18.68 -7.17
CA THR A 43 1.47 19.55 -7.06
C THR A 43 2.63 18.78 -6.42
N ASN A 44 2.36 18.01 -5.36
CA ASN A 44 3.36 17.20 -4.69
C ASN A 44 3.85 16.04 -5.55
N LEU A 45 2.97 15.36 -6.28
CA LEU A 45 3.38 14.34 -7.25
C LEU A 45 4.37 14.90 -8.29
N ARG A 46 4.15 16.13 -8.77
CA ARG A 46 5.09 16.81 -9.69
C ARG A 46 6.40 17.19 -9.00
N LYS A 47 6.33 17.77 -7.79
CA LYS A 47 7.48 18.15 -6.98
C LYS A 47 8.41 16.98 -6.73
N PHE A 48 7.84 15.82 -6.37
CA PHE A 48 8.58 14.58 -6.10
C PHE A 48 8.82 13.73 -7.37
N LYS A 49 8.48 14.24 -8.57
CA LYS A 49 8.69 13.58 -9.87
C LYS A 49 8.02 12.20 -9.98
N ILE A 50 6.88 12.03 -9.31
CA ILE A 50 6.13 10.77 -9.36
C ILE A 50 5.28 10.71 -10.63
N PRO A 51 5.42 9.64 -11.44
CA PRO A 51 4.77 9.56 -12.74
C PRO A 51 3.29 9.18 -12.60
N LEU A 52 2.37 10.16 -12.72
CA LEU A 52 0.92 9.98 -12.63
C LEU A 52 0.39 8.78 -13.43
N GLN A 53 0.92 8.59 -14.64
CA GLN A 53 0.45 7.53 -15.56
C GLN A 53 0.88 6.12 -15.13
N LYS A 54 1.85 6.00 -14.22
CA LYS A 54 2.30 4.71 -13.68
C LYS A 54 1.59 4.27 -12.40
N ILE A 55 0.72 5.13 -11.83
CA ILE A 55 -0.09 4.78 -10.67
C ILE A 55 -1.09 3.69 -11.09
N GLU A 56 -1.08 2.55 -10.42
CA GLU A 56 -1.93 1.40 -10.72
C GLU A 56 -3.02 1.18 -9.67
N LEU A 57 -2.78 1.62 -8.43
CA LEU A 57 -3.70 1.48 -7.31
C LEU A 57 -3.73 2.79 -6.50
N ILE A 58 -4.91 3.20 -6.08
CA ILE A 58 -5.14 4.25 -5.08
C ILE A 58 -5.91 3.62 -3.93
N CYS A 59 -5.36 3.72 -2.71
CA CYS A 59 -5.99 3.28 -1.48
C CYS A 59 -6.48 4.50 -0.71
N ILE A 60 -7.77 4.63 -0.52
CA ILE A 60 -8.39 5.71 0.27
C ILE A 60 -8.77 5.14 1.62
N SER A 61 -8.16 5.68 2.69
CA SER A 61 -8.41 5.21 4.04
C SER A 61 -9.84 5.52 4.49
N HIS A 62 -10.33 6.72 4.24
CA HIS A 62 -11.68 7.17 4.55
C HIS A 62 -12.05 8.44 3.76
N LEU A 63 -13.29 8.90 3.88
CA LEU A 63 -13.82 9.97 3.03
C LEU A 63 -13.84 11.36 3.70
N HIS A 64 -12.99 11.64 4.71
CA HIS A 64 -12.77 13.02 5.10
C HIS A 64 -12.03 13.80 3.99
N GLY A 65 -12.30 15.10 3.89
CA GLY A 65 -11.82 15.91 2.77
C GLY A 65 -10.32 15.91 2.61
N ASP A 66 -9.57 16.00 3.70
CA ASP A 66 -8.10 15.97 3.71
C ASP A 66 -7.47 14.66 3.25
N HIS A 67 -8.29 13.60 3.06
CA HIS A 67 -7.86 12.31 2.51
C HIS A 67 -8.34 12.06 1.08
N VAL A 68 -9.33 12.81 0.56
CA VAL A 68 -9.97 12.45 -0.70
C VAL A 68 -10.16 13.60 -1.70
N LEU A 69 -10.11 14.87 -1.28
CA LEU A 69 -10.43 16.01 -2.16
C LEU A 69 -9.49 16.16 -3.37
N GLY A 70 -8.26 15.67 -3.29
CA GLY A 70 -7.32 15.66 -4.41
C GLY A 70 -7.61 14.59 -5.48
N LEU A 71 -8.44 13.58 -5.17
CA LEU A 71 -8.67 12.43 -6.05
C LEU A 71 -9.31 12.84 -7.38
N ILE A 72 -10.36 13.65 -7.36
CA ILE A 72 -11.12 14.02 -8.58
C ILE A 72 -10.23 14.80 -9.55
N GLY A 73 -9.45 15.76 -9.05
CA GLY A 73 -8.48 16.49 -9.88
C GLY A 73 -7.40 15.58 -10.46
N LEU A 74 -6.94 14.60 -9.69
CA LEU A 74 -5.97 13.59 -10.16
C LEU A 74 -6.55 12.77 -11.32
N LEU A 75 -7.78 12.25 -11.18
CA LEU A 75 -8.47 11.48 -12.23
C LEU A 75 -8.64 12.31 -13.51
N GLY A 76 -9.05 13.57 -13.38
CA GLY A 76 -9.14 14.52 -14.49
C GLY A 76 -7.80 14.70 -15.20
N SER A 77 -6.72 14.90 -14.45
CA SER A 77 -5.38 15.05 -15.02
C SER A 77 -4.88 13.77 -15.70
N MET A 78 -5.08 12.61 -15.10
CA MET A 78 -4.74 11.32 -15.74
C MET A 78 -5.46 11.16 -17.09
N ASN A 79 -6.74 11.56 -17.14
CA ASN A 79 -7.54 11.54 -18.35
C ASN A 79 -7.03 12.51 -19.42
N LEU A 80 -6.74 13.75 -19.05
CA LEU A 80 -6.18 14.77 -19.94
C LEU A 80 -4.83 14.35 -20.53
N PHE A 81 -3.99 13.67 -19.75
CA PHE A 81 -2.72 13.12 -20.23
C PHE A 81 -2.87 11.78 -20.98
N GLY A 82 -4.08 11.40 -21.35
CA GLY A 82 -4.34 10.29 -22.26
C GLY A 82 -4.20 8.90 -21.65
N ARG A 83 -4.43 8.75 -20.33
CA ARG A 83 -4.46 7.42 -19.70
C ARG A 83 -5.40 6.47 -20.43
N LYS A 84 -4.94 5.23 -20.64
CA LYS A 84 -5.73 4.12 -21.19
C LYS A 84 -5.72 2.89 -20.27
N ARG A 85 -4.75 2.84 -19.34
CA ARG A 85 -4.56 1.69 -18.45
C ARG A 85 -5.61 1.72 -17.34
N LEU A 86 -6.05 0.54 -16.92
CA LEU A 86 -6.89 0.34 -15.75
C LEU A 86 -6.29 1.05 -14.52
N LEU A 87 -7.14 1.71 -13.74
CA LEU A 87 -6.83 2.23 -12.42
C LEU A 87 -7.71 1.51 -11.41
N LYS A 88 -7.11 0.98 -10.35
CA LYS A 88 -7.83 0.43 -9.21
C LYS A 88 -7.95 1.48 -8.12
N ILE A 89 -9.13 1.60 -7.51
CA ILE A 89 -9.39 2.48 -6.37
C ILE A 89 -10.01 1.64 -5.26
N ALA A 90 -9.28 1.46 -4.17
CA ALA A 90 -9.75 0.75 -2.97
C ALA A 90 -10.11 1.75 -1.89
N GLY A 91 -11.20 1.49 -1.16
CA GLY A 91 -11.61 2.35 -0.06
C GLY A 91 -12.99 1.97 0.50
N PRO A 92 -13.61 2.83 1.34
CA PRO A 92 -14.96 2.63 1.83
C PRO A 92 -15.97 2.56 0.67
N SER A 93 -17.05 1.82 0.84
CA SER A 93 -18.11 1.61 -0.19
C SER A 93 -18.58 2.89 -0.85
N ALA A 94 -18.70 3.96 -0.08
CA ALA A 94 -19.16 5.26 -0.57
C ALA A 94 -18.18 5.98 -1.52
N ILE A 95 -16.95 5.44 -1.73
CA ILE A 95 -15.98 6.01 -2.69
C ILE A 95 -16.53 5.98 -4.13
N VAL A 96 -17.33 4.98 -4.45
CA VAL A 96 -17.96 4.85 -5.78
C VAL A 96 -18.87 6.02 -6.04
N GLU A 97 -19.79 6.30 -5.12
CA GLU A 97 -20.75 7.41 -5.22
C GLU A 97 -20.00 8.75 -5.27
N TYR A 98 -19.03 8.96 -4.36
CA TYR A 98 -18.23 10.19 -4.32
C TYR A 98 -17.56 10.48 -5.66
N VAL A 99 -16.87 9.49 -6.24
CA VAL A 99 -16.16 9.67 -7.52
C VAL A 99 -17.14 9.86 -8.65
N THR A 100 -18.15 9.01 -8.78
CA THR A 100 -19.13 9.08 -9.88
C THR A 100 -19.87 10.41 -9.86
N ARG A 101 -20.40 10.79 -8.71
CA ARG A 101 -21.17 12.03 -8.59
C ARG A 101 -20.32 13.28 -8.81
N SER A 102 -19.08 13.29 -8.32
CA SER A 102 -18.16 14.42 -8.54
C SER A 102 -17.80 14.58 -10.01
N LEU A 103 -17.53 13.47 -10.72
CA LEU A 103 -17.25 13.50 -12.17
C LEU A 103 -18.45 13.96 -12.98
N GLU A 104 -19.66 13.52 -12.65
CA GLU A 104 -20.90 13.98 -13.27
C GLU A 104 -21.10 15.48 -13.13
N LEU A 105 -21.04 15.99 -11.87
CA LEU A 105 -21.23 17.40 -11.56
C LEU A 105 -20.19 18.32 -12.19
N THR A 106 -18.97 17.82 -12.38
CA THR A 106 -17.90 18.56 -13.04
C THR A 106 -17.82 18.34 -14.55
N HIS A 107 -18.80 17.61 -15.13
CA HIS A 107 -18.83 17.23 -16.56
C HIS A 107 -17.53 16.61 -17.05
N THR A 108 -16.85 15.83 -16.18
CA THR A 108 -15.59 15.18 -16.49
C THR A 108 -15.81 13.76 -16.99
N HIS A 109 -15.54 13.53 -18.27
CA HIS A 109 -15.67 12.19 -18.89
C HIS A 109 -14.34 11.45 -18.85
N ILE A 110 -14.25 10.42 -18.01
CA ILE A 110 -13.08 9.55 -17.91
C ILE A 110 -13.07 8.55 -19.06
N ARG A 111 -11.94 8.42 -19.77
CA ARG A 111 -11.74 7.58 -20.96
C ARG A 111 -10.88 6.35 -20.71
N PHE A 112 -10.63 6.02 -19.45
CA PHE A 112 -9.89 4.83 -19.03
C PHE A 112 -10.72 4.04 -18.01
N PRO A 113 -10.54 2.73 -17.92
CA PRO A 113 -11.29 1.91 -16.98
C PRO A 113 -10.85 2.19 -15.53
N ILE A 114 -11.85 2.28 -14.65
CA ILE A 114 -11.65 2.34 -13.19
C ILE A 114 -12.35 1.12 -12.58
N GLU A 115 -11.63 0.38 -11.74
CA GLU A 115 -12.15 -0.71 -10.91
C GLU A 115 -12.18 -0.24 -9.46
N PHE A 116 -13.36 -0.28 -8.84
CA PHE A 116 -13.52 0.03 -7.43
C PHE A 116 -13.49 -1.24 -6.59
N ILE A 117 -12.75 -1.20 -5.49
CA ILE A 117 -12.60 -2.29 -4.53
C ILE A 117 -13.14 -1.81 -3.19
N ASP A 118 -14.26 -2.38 -2.77
CA ASP A 118 -14.89 -2.07 -1.47
C ASP A 118 -14.15 -2.77 -0.34
N CYS A 119 -13.47 -1.99 0.50
CA CYS A 119 -12.75 -2.52 1.66
C CYS A 119 -13.68 -3.08 2.75
N ASN A 120 -14.96 -2.71 2.77
CA ASN A 120 -15.90 -3.17 3.81
C ASN A 120 -16.22 -4.67 3.71
N GLY A 121 -16.16 -5.23 2.50
CA GLY A 121 -16.50 -6.63 2.26
C GLY A 121 -15.31 -7.59 2.18
N LEU A 122 -14.08 -7.09 2.24
CA LEU A 122 -12.89 -7.91 1.96
C LEU A 122 -12.54 -8.92 3.08
N GLY A 123 -12.89 -8.63 4.36
CA GLY A 123 -12.43 -9.47 5.45
C GLY A 123 -10.90 -9.65 5.40
N ASP A 124 -10.45 -10.91 5.27
CA ASP A 124 -9.04 -11.27 5.13
C ASP A 124 -8.53 -11.28 3.67
N GLU A 125 -9.41 -10.98 2.71
CA GLU A 125 -9.02 -10.96 1.30
C GLU A 125 -8.07 -9.80 0.99
N ALA A 126 -7.21 -10.00 -0.02
CA ALA A 126 -6.29 -8.97 -0.45
C ALA A 126 -6.99 -7.95 -1.36
N VAL A 127 -6.70 -6.67 -1.17
CA VAL A 127 -7.05 -5.59 -2.11
C VAL A 127 -6.43 -5.89 -3.48
N ILE A 128 -5.16 -6.28 -3.48
CA ILE A 128 -4.44 -6.70 -4.68
C ILE A 128 -3.32 -7.66 -4.31
N THR A 129 -3.04 -8.62 -5.20
CA THR A 129 -1.88 -9.52 -5.12
C THR A 129 -1.18 -9.56 -6.46
N TRP A 130 0.15 -9.52 -6.48
CA TRP A 130 0.96 -9.79 -7.66
C TRP A 130 2.30 -10.42 -7.25
N GLY A 131 2.58 -11.60 -7.82
CA GLY A 131 3.74 -12.39 -7.41
C GLY A 131 3.73 -12.66 -5.91
N GLU A 132 4.77 -12.24 -5.21
CA GLU A 132 4.95 -12.40 -3.76
C GLU A 132 4.49 -11.18 -2.94
N ASN A 133 3.80 -10.24 -3.60
CA ASN A 133 3.38 -8.98 -3.02
C ASN A 133 1.87 -8.98 -2.77
N THR A 134 1.46 -8.49 -1.61
CA THR A 134 0.06 -8.41 -1.22
C THR A 134 -0.23 -7.09 -0.53
N VAL A 135 -1.32 -6.44 -0.91
CA VAL A 135 -1.90 -5.30 -0.19
C VAL A 135 -3.21 -5.76 0.45
N ARG A 136 -3.37 -5.53 1.75
CA ARG A 136 -4.59 -5.83 2.51
C ARG A 136 -5.11 -4.56 3.14
N ALA A 137 -6.44 -4.42 3.23
CA ALA A 137 -7.11 -3.42 4.04
C ALA A 137 -7.51 -4.05 5.38
N PHE A 138 -7.54 -3.25 6.43
CA PHE A 138 -8.08 -3.66 7.73
C PHE A 138 -8.87 -2.51 8.37
N PRO A 139 -9.99 -2.78 9.05
CA PRO A 139 -10.83 -1.73 9.64
C PRO A 139 -10.12 -1.08 10.83
N VAL A 140 -10.27 0.23 10.95
CA VAL A 140 -9.74 1.01 12.07
C VAL A 140 -10.85 1.78 12.79
N LYS A 141 -10.53 2.39 13.95
CA LYS A 141 -11.52 3.08 14.80
C LYS A 141 -11.50 4.58 14.56
N HIS A 142 -12.34 5.05 13.65
CA HIS A 142 -12.56 6.46 13.37
C HIS A 142 -14.05 6.82 13.46
N ARG A 143 -14.43 8.09 13.18
CA ARG A 143 -15.83 8.56 13.25
C ARG A 143 -16.70 8.11 12.09
N ILE A 144 -16.08 7.80 10.97
CA ILE A 144 -16.71 7.24 9.76
C ILE A 144 -15.99 5.94 9.39
N PRO A 145 -16.55 5.11 8.50
CA PRO A 145 -15.87 3.91 8.00
C PRO A 145 -14.47 4.24 7.51
N ALA A 146 -13.45 3.62 8.12
CA ALA A 146 -12.05 3.90 7.86
C ALA A 146 -11.21 2.62 7.90
N TYR A 147 -10.15 2.61 7.09
CA TYR A 147 -9.28 1.46 6.87
C TYR A 147 -7.81 1.87 6.95
N GLY A 148 -7.02 1.01 7.58
CA GLY A 148 -5.58 0.97 7.39
C GLY A 148 -5.22 0.03 6.24
N PHE A 149 -3.97 0.13 5.78
CA PHE A 149 -3.45 -0.72 4.70
C PHE A 149 -2.14 -1.38 5.08
N ASN A 150 -2.02 -2.64 4.70
CA ASN A 150 -0.91 -3.51 5.01
C ASN A 150 -0.24 -3.96 3.69
N PHE A 151 1.06 -3.70 3.56
CA PHE A 151 1.86 -4.01 2.38
C PHE A 151 2.87 -5.08 2.74
N LEU A 152 2.68 -6.28 2.20
CA LEU A 152 3.46 -7.47 2.53
C LEU A 152 4.18 -8.01 1.29
N HIS A 153 5.51 -8.11 1.38
CA HIS A 153 6.32 -8.91 0.47
C HIS A 153 6.85 -10.11 1.23
N CYS A 154 6.39 -11.29 0.86
CA CYS A 154 6.83 -12.55 1.47
C CYS A 154 7.53 -13.39 0.41
N PRO A 155 8.86 -13.30 0.28
CA PRO A 155 9.60 -14.08 -0.69
C PRO A 155 9.42 -15.59 -0.44
N ARG A 156 9.02 -16.31 -1.49
CA ARG A 156 8.85 -17.77 -1.47
C ARG A 156 9.69 -18.46 -2.52
N ILE A 157 10.23 -17.69 -3.46
CA ILE A 157 10.97 -18.20 -4.60
C ILE A 157 12.45 -17.94 -4.40
N HIS A 158 13.22 -18.99 -4.25
CA HIS A 158 14.67 -18.92 -4.17
C HIS A 158 15.29 -18.52 -5.53
N ARG A 159 16.43 -17.85 -5.47
CA ARG A 159 17.27 -17.58 -6.65
C ARG A 159 18.37 -18.62 -6.71
N LEU A 160 18.51 -19.28 -7.86
CA LEU A 160 19.67 -20.12 -8.10
C LEU A 160 20.95 -19.29 -8.10
N ARG A 161 22.00 -19.84 -7.51
CA ARG A 161 23.35 -19.29 -7.61
C ARG A 161 23.86 -19.45 -9.03
N LYS A 162 24.63 -18.49 -9.50
CA LYS A 162 25.11 -18.45 -10.88
C LYS A 162 26.00 -19.65 -11.22
N ASP A 163 26.89 -20.02 -10.30
CA ASP A 163 27.75 -21.18 -10.38
C ASP A 163 26.98 -22.53 -10.47
N SER A 164 25.83 -22.62 -9.80
CA SER A 164 24.96 -23.80 -9.85
C SER A 164 24.27 -23.98 -11.21
N ILE A 165 24.03 -22.87 -11.94
CA ILE A 165 23.44 -22.93 -13.29
C ILE A 165 24.47 -23.44 -14.30
N ASP A 166 25.71 -22.95 -14.19
CA ASP A 166 26.77 -23.20 -15.18
C ASP A 166 27.49 -24.54 -14.98
N ALA A 167 27.59 -25.03 -13.71
CA ALA A 167 28.46 -26.14 -13.37
C ALA A 167 27.81 -27.55 -13.33
N GLN A 168 26.49 -27.68 -13.27
CA GLN A 168 25.86 -28.93 -12.85
C GLN A 168 24.81 -29.52 -13.79
N GLY A 169 24.61 -28.98 -14.99
CA GLY A 169 23.65 -29.55 -15.95
C GLY A 169 22.24 -29.73 -15.38
N LEU A 170 21.78 -28.77 -14.55
CA LEU A 170 20.48 -28.83 -13.93
C LEU A 170 19.35 -28.88 -14.95
N GLN A 171 18.47 -29.85 -14.82
CA GLN A 171 17.25 -29.93 -15.64
C GLN A 171 16.23 -28.89 -15.21
N ARG A 172 15.36 -28.46 -16.14
CA ARG A 172 14.31 -27.46 -15.87
C ARG A 172 13.41 -27.86 -14.69
N SER A 173 13.10 -29.16 -14.55
CA SER A 173 12.28 -29.67 -13.43
C SER A 173 12.98 -29.53 -12.09
N GLU A 174 14.30 -29.77 -12.03
CA GLU A 174 15.12 -29.63 -10.84
C GLU A 174 15.21 -28.15 -10.43
N ILE A 175 15.43 -27.28 -11.41
CA ILE A 175 15.45 -25.83 -11.22
C ILE A 175 14.14 -25.32 -10.59
N LEU A 176 12.99 -25.81 -11.06
CA LEU A 176 11.68 -25.39 -10.55
C LEU A 176 11.50 -25.84 -9.09
N LYS A 177 11.88 -27.06 -8.73
CA LYS A 177 11.81 -27.59 -7.37
C LYS A 177 12.74 -26.82 -6.42
N LEU A 178 14.01 -26.65 -6.80
CA LEU A 178 14.98 -25.90 -5.99
C LEU A 178 14.50 -24.44 -5.75
N LYS A 179 13.94 -23.80 -6.78
CA LYS A 179 13.36 -22.45 -6.65
C LYS A 179 12.14 -22.41 -5.71
N ALA A 180 11.37 -23.51 -5.67
CA ALA A 180 10.24 -23.66 -4.75
C ALA A 180 10.67 -23.97 -3.30
N GLY A 181 11.97 -24.17 -3.05
CA GLY A 181 12.50 -24.51 -1.73
C GLY A 181 12.49 -26.02 -1.46
N GLU A 182 12.39 -26.85 -2.50
CA GLU A 182 12.35 -28.30 -2.40
C GLU A 182 13.70 -28.90 -2.81
N ASP A 183 14.28 -29.75 -1.96
CA ASP A 183 15.45 -30.55 -2.31
C ASP A 183 15.08 -31.57 -3.40
N VAL A 184 16.02 -31.88 -4.30
CA VAL A 184 15.80 -32.79 -5.41
C VAL A 184 16.67 -34.02 -5.22
N VAL A 185 16.05 -35.20 -5.30
CA VAL A 185 16.75 -36.49 -5.35
C VAL A 185 16.77 -36.97 -6.80
N ARG A 186 17.94 -37.18 -7.35
CA ARG A 186 18.17 -37.74 -8.70
C ARG A 186 18.11 -39.28 -8.68
N ASP A 187 17.87 -39.87 -9.82
CA ASP A 187 17.81 -41.36 -9.97
C ASP A 187 19.11 -42.04 -9.57
N ASN A 188 20.24 -41.38 -9.67
CA ASN A 188 21.54 -41.87 -9.24
C ASN A 188 21.80 -41.77 -7.72
N GLY A 189 20.82 -41.29 -6.94
CA GLY A 189 20.91 -41.10 -5.49
C GLY A 189 21.55 -39.80 -5.06
N GLU A 190 21.96 -38.92 -5.98
CA GLU A 190 22.49 -37.59 -5.66
C GLU A 190 21.38 -36.68 -5.14
N ILE A 191 21.66 -35.94 -4.07
CA ILE A 191 20.71 -34.99 -3.47
C ILE A 191 21.19 -33.56 -3.76
N LEU A 192 20.38 -32.81 -4.52
CA LEU A 192 20.58 -31.39 -4.74
C LEU A 192 19.83 -30.60 -3.64
N ARG A 193 20.54 -30.02 -2.72
CA ARG A 193 19.95 -29.28 -1.60
C ARG A 193 19.75 -27.83 -1.97
N VAL A 194 18.62 -27.27 -1.58
CA VAL A 194 18.29 -25.84 -1.79
C VAL A 194 19.40 -24.94 -1.27
N GLN A 195 19.90 -25.19 -0.07
CA GLN A 195 20.96 -24.39 0.57
C GLN A 195 22.28 -24.36 -0.22
N ASP A 196 22.58 -25.39 -0.99
CA ASP A 196 23.83 -25.53 -1.75
C ASP A 196 23.72 -24.84 -3.12
N HIS A 197 22.52 -24.81 -3.71
CA HIS A 197 22.25 -24.34 -5.06
C HIS A 197 21.54 -22.99 -5.14
N CYS A 198 20.93 -22.53 -4.05
CA CYS A 198 20.14 -21.31 -4.03
C CYS A 198 20.73 -20.25 -3.08
N GLU A 199 20.48 -19.00 -3.41
CA GLU A 199 20.66 -17.89 -2.48
C GLU A 199 19.61 -17.99 -1.35
N PRO A 200 19.92 -17.53 -0.12
CA PRO A 200 18.92 -17.38 0.92
C PRO A 200 17.74 -16.53 0.41
N LEU A 201 16.53 -16.82 0.90
CA LEU A 201 15.38 -15.97 0.63
C LEU A 201 15.70 -14.52 1.04
N LYS A 202 15.29 -13.58 0.22
CA LYS A 202 15.36 -12.16 0.62
C LYS A 202 14.50 -11.93 1.85
N PRO A 203 14.81 -10.94 2.69
CA PRO A 203 13.95 -10.59 3.81
C PRO A 203 12.56 -10.20 3.31
N ALA A 204 11.55 -10.55 4.07
CA ALA A 204 10.21 -10.01 3.90
C ALA A 204 10.23 -8.49 4.04
N ILE A 205 9.23 -7.81 3.49
CA ILE A 205 8.99 -6.37 3.70
C ILE A 205 7.56 -6.24 4.20
N HIS A 206 7.40 -5.53 5.31
CA HIS A 206 6.12 -5.32 5.93
C HIS A 206 5.96 -3.83 6.30
N TYR A 207 5.18 -3.11 5.52
CA TYR A 207 4.82 -1.71 5.76
C TYR A 207 3.34 -1.61 6.14
N VAL A 208 3.04 -0.88 7.22
CA VAL A 208 1.68 -0.66 7.70
C VAL A 208 1.37 0.83 7.73
N TYR A 209 0.25 1.20 7.13
CA TYR A 209 -0.35 2.53 7.15
C TYR A 209 -1.64 2.50 7.94
N SER A 210 -1.74 3.28 9.04
CA SER A 210 -2.90 3.23 9.93
C SER A 210 -4.13 3.97 9.39
N GLY A 211 -3.94 4.98 8.53
CA GLY A 211 -4.97 6.00 8.34
C GLY A 211 -5.26 6.74 9.65
N ASP A 212 -6.38 7.48 9.70
CA ASP A 212 -6.84 8.15 10.92
C ASP A 212 -7.56 7.15 11.83
N THR A 213 -7.14 7.10 13.09
CA THR A 213 -7.67 6.10 14.03
C THR A 213 -7.40 6.45 15.49
N ARG A 214 -8.31 6.05 16.35
CA ARG A 214 -7.99 5.86 17.77
C ARG A 214 -7.12 4.60 17.93
N PRO A 215 -6.35 4.48 19.03
CA PRO A 215 -5.69 3.23 19.34
C PRO A 215 -6.65 2.04 19.29
N CYS A 216 -6.32 1.01 18.52
CA CYS A 216 -7.17 -0.16 18.37
C CYS A 216 -6.36 -1.43 18.10
N ASP A 217 -6.95 -2.58 18.44
CA ASP A 217 -6.29 -3.87 18.30
C ASP A 217 -6.04 -4.27 16.83
N ALA A 218 -6.85 -3.76 15.90
CA ALA A 218 -6.66 -4.03 14.49
C ALA A 218 -5.31 -3.46 13.98
N VAL A 219 -4.95 -2.22 14.38
CA VAL A 219 -3.63 -1.64 14.05
C VAL A 219 -2.52 -2.42 14.75
N ARG A 220 -2.69 -2.77 16.04
CA ARG A 220 -1.69 -3.57 16.79
C ARG A 220 -1.45 -4.92 16.12
N THR A 221 -2.51 -5.59 15.69
CA THR A 221 -2.41 -6.88 14.99
C THR A 221 -1.74 -6.73 13.63
N ALA A 222 -2.16 -5.72 12.84
CA ALA A 222 -1.58 -5.45 11.55
C ALA A 222 -0.10 -5.06 11.63
N ALA A 223 0.30 -4.30 12.66
CA ALA A 223 1.67 -3.84 12.87
C ALA A 223 2.60 -4.89 13.49
N LYS A 224 2.06 -6.04 13.94
CA LYS A 224 2.89 -7.09 14.51
C LYS A 224 3.93 -7.58 13.50
N HIS A 225 5.21 -7.47 13.89
CA HIS A 225 6.36 -7.78 13.03
C HIS A 225 6.48 -6.91 11.77
N ALA A 226 5.88 -5.72 11.76
CA ALA A 226 6.10 -4.76 10.68
C ALA A 226 7.52 -4.17 10.74
N ASP A 227 8.14 -4.00 9.58
CA ASP A 227 9.42 -3.28 9.47
C ASP A 227 9.21 -1.78 9.73
N VAL A 228 8.07 -1.25 9.27
CA VAL A 228 7.68 0.15 9.44
C VAL A 228 6.19 0.27 9.65
N LEU A 229 5.80 0.96 10.72
CA LEU A 229 4.45 1.43 10.97
C LEU A 229 4.40 2.95 10.76
N TYR A 230 3.58 3.41 9.81
CA TYR A 230 3.17 4.80 9.72
C TYR A 230 1.84 4.97 10.46
N HIS A 231 1.86 5.67 11.60
CA HIS A 231 0.69 5.90 12.44
C HIS A 231 0.43 7.39 12.57
N GLU A 232 -0.85 7.77 12.55
CA GLU A 232 -1.23 9.15 12.86
C GLU A 232 -0.86 9.53 14.30
N SER A 233 -0.61 10.82 14.51
CA SER A 233 -0.32 11.40 15.82
C SER A 233 -0.82 12.84 15.89
N THR A 234 -2.12 12.99 15.58
CA THR A 234 -2.77 14.29 15.35
C THR A 234 -2.73 15.21 16.56
N PHE A 235 -2.64 14.65 17.76
CA PHE A 235 -2.65 15.41 19.00
C PHE A 235 -1.45 15.12 19.91
N LEU A 236 -1.05 16.09 20.71
CA LEU A 236 -0.22 15.86 21.88
C LEU A 236 -1.03 15.18 22.99
N HIS A 237 -0.35 14.56 23.97
CA HIS A 237 -1.03 13.71 24.96
C HIS A 237 -1.92 14.47 25.94
N ASP A 238 -1.62 15.72 26.21
CA ASP A 238 -2.45 16.66 27.00
C ASP A 238 -3.84 16.87 26.38
N LEU A 239 -3.97 16.69 25.06
CA LEU A 239 -5.22 16.74 24.32
C LEU A 239 -5.86 15.34 24.09
N SER A 240 -5.54 14.36 24.93
CA SER A 240 -6.02 12.97 24.77
C SER A 240 -7.55 12.83 24.77
N ALA A 241 -8.26 13.68 25.53
CA ALA A 241 -9.72 13.72 25.51
C ALA A 241 -10.27 14.18 24.15
N THR A 242 -9.64 15.19 23.54
CA THR A 242 -9.98 15.69 22.20
C THR A 242 -9.66 14.64 21.14
N ALA A 243 -8.48 14.02 21.21
CA ALA A 243 -8.11 12.91 20.32
C ALA A 243 -9.15 11.79 20.35
N LYS A 244 -9.58 11.38 21.55
CA LYS A 244 -10.61 10.36 21.73
C LYS A 244 -11.96 10.77 21.15
N SER A 245 -12.42 12.00 21.36
CA SER A 245 -13.74 12.48 20.88
C SER A 245 -13.75 12.67 19.35
N THR A 246 -12.64 13.07 18.76
CA THR A 246 -12.49 13.28 17.31
C THR A 246 -12.11 12.01 16.54
N GLY A 247 -11.79 10.91 17.23
CA GLY A 247 -11.46 9.62 16.58
C GLY A 247 -10.01 9.50 16.16
N HIS A 248 -9.09 10.18 16.85
CA HIS A 248 -7.66 10.23 16.56
C HIS A 248 -6.80 9.67 17.69
N SER A 249 -5.51 9.61 17.44
CA SER A 249 -4.48 9.21 18.40
C SER A 249 -3.62 10.40 18.83
N THR A 250 -3.01 10.26 20.00
CA THR A 250 -1.92 11.15 20.43
C THR A 250 -0.57 10.57 20.06
N ALA A 251 0.46 11.43 19.97
CA ALA A 251 1.83 11.01 19.70
C ALA A 251 2.34 9.95 20.70
N GLN A 252 1.98 10.07 21.99
CA GLN A 252 2.33 9.06 22.99
C GLN A 252 1.63 7.72 22.74
N GLN A 253 0.35 7.73 22.32
CA GLN A 253 -0.39 6.51 22.00
C GLN A 253 0.19 5.82 20.76
N ALA A 254 0.58 6.59 19.74
CA ALA A 254 1.24 6.06 18.56
C ALA A 254 2.59 5.41 18.93
N ALA A 255 3.40 6.06 19.77
CA ALA A 255 4.68 5.52 20.25
C ALA A 255 4.51 4.20 21.03
N ILE A 256 3.52 4.14 21.94
CA ILE A 256 3.23 2.91 22.72
C ILE A 256 2.79 1.76 21.80
N LEU A 257 2.10 2.07 20.70
CA LEU A 257 1.65 1.03 19.78
C LEU A 257 2.81 0.49 18.92
N GLY A 258 3.81 1.33 18.62
CA GLY A 258 5.00 0.95 17.84
C GLY A 258 6.13 0.33 18.67
N SER A 259 6.03 0.26 20.01
CA SER A 259 7.00 -0.37 20.90
C SER A 259 6.69 -1.86 21.12
#